data_bb932cbb967bb9ec0f6839422f97623c
#
_entry.id   bb932cbb967bb9ec0f6839422f97623c
#
_cell.length_a   1.000
_cell.length_b   1.000
_cell.length_c   1.000
_cell.angle_alpha   90.00
_cell.angle_beta   90.00
_cell.angle_gamma   90.00
#
_symmetry.space_group_name_H-M   'P 1'
#
loop_
_entity.id
_entity.type
_entity.pdbx_description
1 polymer ?
#
loop_
_entity_poly.entity_id
_entity_poly.type
_entity_poly.pdbx_seq_one_letter_code
_entity_poly.pdbx_strand_id
1 'polypeptide(L)'
;MSNYPNSGKGLKNMFIAAIGAIVCAVLTIIPLVNIVAGIAALVFAIISLIGLWAVGKDIPECKTAFWFTIGSSVVSAIANGVNGVSASGTSVVGTLLAVVSSALSLAVSYYVCTSVPAALRTFGAEEAAAAGDKAWKIVLWTTIASMIATILCLIPILNIIGVLLALVAGVAGLVGTIFYMIFLNKAYKAFGV
;
A
#
# COMPACT_ATOMS: atom_id res chain seq x y z
N MET A 1 3.57 -28.91 -11.09
CA MET A 1 2.82 -28.38 -9.92
C MET A 1 3.69 -27.35 -9.26
N SER A 2 3.23 -26.12 -9.08
CA SER A 2 4.05 -25.03 -8.56
C SER A 2 4.37 -25.28 -7.08
N ASN A 3 5.62 -25.03 -6.68
CA ASN A 3 6.03 -25.03 -5.25
C ASN A 3 5.30 -23.97 -4.41
N TYR A 4 4.39 -23.20 -5.02
CA TYR A 4 3.71 -22.04 -4.45
C TYR A 4 2.19 -22.11 -4.65
N PRO A 5 1.48 -23.11 -4.08
CA PRO A 5 0.05 -23.36 -4.37
C PRO A 5 -0.88 -22.24 -3.87
N ASN A 6 -0.48 -21.50 -2.84
CA ASN A 6 -1.28 -20.44 -2.23
C ASN A 6 -0.93 -19.04 -2.80
N SER A 7 0.28 -18.85 -3.31
CA SER A 7 0.79 -17.54 -3.74
C SER A 7 -0.01 -16.97 -4.91
N GLY A 8 -0.34 -17.77 -5.92
CA GLY A 8 -1.13 -17.32 -7.06
C GLY A 8 -2.51 -16.80 -6.64
N LYS A 9 -3.25 -17.57 -5.83
CA LYS A 9 -4.56 -17.16 -5.30
C LYS A 9 -4.46 -15.95 -4.38
N GLY A 10 -3.45 -15.91 -3.51
CA GLY A 10 -3.19 -14.79 -2.62
C GLY A 10 -2.93 -13.49 -3.37
N LEU A 11 -2.04 -13.51 -4.36
CA LEU A 11 -1.72 -12.35 -5.19
C LEU A 11 -2.93 -11.88 -6.05
N LYS A 12 -3.75 -12.82 -6.54
CA LYS A 12 -5.00 -12.48 -7.24
C LYS A 12 -5.98 -11.75 -6.33
N ASN A 13 -6.13 -12.20 -5.08
CA ASN A 13 -6.96 -11.52 -4.09
C ASN A 13 -6.42 -10.12 -3.79
N MET A 14 -5.11 -9.95 -3.63
CA MET A 14 -4.49 -8.64 -3.45
C MET A 14 -4.71 -7.72 -4.68
N PHE A 15 -4.63 -8.27 -5.90
CA PHE A 15 -4.91 -7.52 -7.12
C PHE A 15 -6.37 -7.04 -7.18
N ILE A 16 -7.33 -7.92 -6.91
CA ILE A 16 -8.76 -7.56 -6.87
C ILE A 16 -9.02 -6.51 -5.79
N ALA A 17 -8.42 -6.69 -4.61
CA ALA A 17 -8.52 -5.73 -3.52
C ALA A 17 -7.94 -4.35 -3.89
N ALA A 18 -6.83 -4.30 -4.61
CA ALA A 18 -6.22 -3.06 -5.06
C ALA A 18 -7.13 -2.31 -6.06
N ILE A 19 -7.74 -3.02 -7.02
CA ILE A 19 -8.73 -2.43 -7.93
C ILE A 19 -9.93 -1.89 -7.14
N GLY A 20 -10.49 -2.70 -6.24
CA GLY A 20 -11.62 -2.29 -5.42
C GLY A 20 -11.32 -1.07 -4.56
N ALA A 21 -10.13 -1.00 -3.98
CA ALA A 21 -9.70 0.15 -3.18
C ALA A 21 -9.63 1.45 -4.01
N ILE A 22 -9.13 1.39 -5.26
CA ILE A 22 -9.11 2.56 -6.16
C ILE A 22 -10.54 3.00 -6.49
N VAL A 23 -11.41 2.06 -6.83
CA VAL A 23 -12.82 2.37 -7.12
C VAL A 23 -13.48 3.03 -5.91
N CYS A 24 -13.26 2.48 -4.70
CA CYS A 24 -13.77 3.08 -3.47
C CYS A 24 -13.20 4.48 -3.25
N ALA A 25 -11.90 4.70 -3.47
CA ALA A 25 -11.26 6.00 -3.32
C ALA A 25 -11.89 7.07 -4.26
N VAL A 26 -12.23 6.71 -5.48
CA VAL A 26 -12.94 7.60 -6.41
C VAL A 26 -14.37 7.86 -5.93
N LEU A 27 -15.06 6.84 -5.43
CA LEU A 27 -16.44 6.96 -4.96
C LEU A 27 -16.56 7.80 -3.67
N THR A 28 -15.50 7.89 -2.85
CA THR A 28 -15.51 8.74 -1.65
C THR A 28 -15.62 10.24 -1.96
N ILE A 29 -15.38 10.66 -3.19
CA ILE A 29 -15.57 12.06 -3.64
C ILE A 29 -17.07 12.44 -3.64
N ILE A 30 -17.96 11.45 -3.76
CA ILE A 30 -19.42 11.68 -3.81
C ILE A 30 -19.98 11.59 -2.38
N PRO A 31 -20.49 12.70 -1.78
CA PRO A 31 -20.86 12.75 -0.37
C PRO A 31 -21.85 11.66 0.08
N LEU A 32 -22.87 11.36 -0.75
CA LEU A 32 -23.89 10.36 -0.43
C LEU A 32 -23.36 8.91 -0.52
N VAL A 33 -22.32 8.68 -1.31
CA VAL A 33 -21.74 7.35 -1.56
C VAL A 33 -20.58 7.07 -0.61
N ASN A 34 -20.05 8.10 0.05
CA ASN A 34 -18.84 8.02 0.87
C ASN A 34 -18.93 6.94 1.97
N ILE A 35 -20.08 6.85 2.67
CA ILE A 35 -20.27 5.84 3.75
C ILE A 35 -20.21 4.42 3.17
N VAL A 36 -20.91 4.18 2.06
CA VAL A 36 -20.91 2.88 1.40
C VAL A 36 -19.52 2.53 0.84
N ALA A 37 -18.86 3.51 0.24
CA ALA A 37 -17.49 3.36 -0.26
C ALA A 37 -16.50 3.06 0.87
N GLY A 38 -16.66 3.67 2.04
CA GLY A 38 -15.85 3.39 3.23
C GLY A 38 -16.02 1.94 3.73
N ILE A 39 -17.25 1.45 3.80
CA ILE A 39 -17.52 0.05 4.16
C ILE A 39 -16.94 -0.91 3.12
N ALA A 40 -17.13 -0.63 1.85
CA ALA A 40 -16.55 -1.43 0.77
C ALA A 40 -15.01 -1.45 0.82
N ALA A 41 -14.38 -0.32 1.12
CA ALA A 41 -12.93 -0.24 1.29
C ALA A 41 -12.42 -1.14 2.42
N LEU A 42 -13.15 -1.25 3.55
CA LEU A 42 -12.82 -2.19 4.63
C LEU A 42 -12.88 -3.64 4.15
N VAL A 43 -13.90 -4.01 3.36
CA VAL A 43 -14.01 -5.36 2.79
C VAL A 43 -12.81 -5.66 1.90
N PHE A 44 -12.41 -4.73 1.01
CA PHE A 44 -11.24 -4.90 0.17
C PHE A 44 -9.93 -4.96 0.97
N ALA A 45 -9.81 -4.20 2.06
CA ALA A 45 -8.68 -4.30 2.97
C ALA A 45 -8.56 -5.71 3.60
N ILE A 46 -9.68 -6.29 4.03
CA ILE A 46 -9.72 -7.67 4.55
C ILE A 46 -9.35 -8.68 3.46
N ILE A 47 -9.85 -8.53 2.24
CA ILE A 47 -9.49 -9.41 1.11
C ILE A 47 -7.99 -9.33 0.83
N SER A 48 -7.41 -8.13 0.88
CA SER A 48 -5.96 -7.93 0.72
C SER A 48 -5.17 -8.63 1.81
N LEU A 49 -5.59 -8.53 3.08
CA LEU A 49 -4.97 -9.21 4.21
C LEU A 49 -5.03 -10.73 4.07
N ILE A 50 -6.18 -11.29 3.67
CA ILE A 50 -6.34 -12.73 3.40
C ILE A 50 -5.40 -13.16 2.27
N GLY A 51 -5.30 -12.34 1.21
CA GLY A 51 -4.38 -12.56 0.12
C GLY A 51 -2.92 -12.61 0.57
N LEU A 52 -2.50 -11.61 1.36
CA LEU A 52 -1.14 -11.51 1.89
C LEU A 52 -0.81 -12.67 2.84
N TRP A 53 -1.76 -13.08 3.69
CA TRP A 53 -1.62 -14.27 4.54
C TRP A 53 -1.44 -15.55 3.72
N ALA A 54 -2.23 -15.70 2.63
CA ALA A 54 -2.10 -16.85 1.74
C ALA A 54 -0.72 -16.91 1.06
N VAL A 55 -0.22 -15.78 0.56
CA VAL A 55 1.15 -15.68 0.02
C VAL A 55 2.19 -16.02 1.08
N GLY A 56 1.99 -15.57 2.31
CA GLY A 56 2.89 -15.85 3.44
C GLY A 56 2.99 -17.32 3.84
N LYS A 57 2.08 -18.20 3.38
CA LYS A 57 2.20 -19.66 3.57
C LYS A 57 3.30 -20.27 2.70
N ASP A 58 3.52 -19.71 1.54
CA ASP A 58 4.49 -20.17 0.57
C ASP A 58 5.80 -19.35 0.61
N ILE A 59 5.69 -18.05 0.94
CA ILE A 59 6.79 -17.08 0.99
C ILE A 59 6.81 -16.47 2.40
N PRO A 60 7.67 -16.98 3.32
CA PRO A 60 7.65 -16.62 4.74
C PRO A 60 7.78 -15.11 5.03
N GLU A 61 8.54 -14.38 4.20
CA GLU A 61 8.74 -12.94 4.33
C GLU A 61 7.42 -12.16 4.19
N CYS A 62 6.47 -12.67 3.41
CA CYS A 62 5.15 -12.08 3.27
C CYS A 62 4.29 -12.22 4.54
N LYS A 63 4.62 -13.15 5.45
CA LYS A 63 4.04 -13.19 6.80
C LYS A 63 4.42 -11.96 7.62
N THR A 64 5.67 -11.54 7.51
CA THR A 64 6.15 -10.32 8.15
C THR A 64 5.41 -9.10 7.60
N ALA A 65 5.22 -9.03 6.28
CA ALA A 65 4.42 -7.99 5.63
C ALA A 65 2.97 -7.96 6.16
N PHE A 66 2.36 -9.12 6.41
CA PHE A 66 1.02 -9.20 6.99
C PHE A 66 0.94 -8.52 8.38
N TRP A 67 1.90 -8.80 9.28
CA TRP A 67 1.93 -8.16 10.59
C TRP A 67 2.20 -6.67 10.52
N PHE A 68 3.09 -6.24 9.62
CA PHE A 68 3.30 -4.80 9.36
C PHE A 68 2.05 -4.12 8.81
N THR A 69 1.24 -4.80 7.99
CA THR A 69 -0.02 -4.24 7.49
C THR A 69 -1.02 -4.01 8.63
N ILE A 70 -1.15 -4.96 9.55
CA ILE A 70 -1.99 -4.79 10.74
C ILE A 70 -1.46 -3.64 11.60
N GLY A 71 -0.15 -3.61 11.87
CA GLY A 71 0.47 -2.55 12.65
C GLY A 71 0.27 -1.17 12.04
N SER A 72 0.48 -1.03 10.73
CA SER A 72 0.27 0.24 10.04
C SER A 72 -1.18 0.70 10.09
N SER A 73 -2.14 -0.23 9.96
CA SER A 73 -3.57 0.08 10.05
C SER A 73 -3.96 0.59 11.43
N VAL A 74 -3.46 -0.04 12.50
CA VAL A 74 -3.71 0.39 13.88
C VAL A 74 -3.10 1.77 14.14
N VAL A 75 -1.84 1.98 13.75
CA VAL A 75 -1.17 3.27 13.92
C VAL A 75 -1.88 4.37 13.13
N SER A 76 -2.32 4.07 11.89
CA SER A 76 -3.08 5.01 11.07
C SER A 76 -4.43 5.37 11.69
N ALA A 77 -5.15 4.41 12.27
CA ALA A 77 -6.41 4.65 12.96
C ALA A 77 -6.22 5.58 14.19
N ILE A 78 -5.16 5.34 14.97
CA ILE A 78 -4.81 6.21 16.11
C ILE A 78 -4.44 7.60 15.61
N ALA A 79 -3.62 7.73 14.56
CA ALA A 79 -3.22 9.00 13.99
C ALA A 79 -4.44 9.83 13.54
N ASN A 80 -5.39 9.19 12.84
CA ASN A 80 -6.62 9.83 12.39
C ASN A 80 -7.51 10.25 13.58
N GLY A 81 -7.62 9.41 14.62
CA GLY A 81 -8.35 9.73 15.83
C GLY A 81 -7.76 10.96 16.55
N VAL A 82 -6.44 11.00 16.73
CA VAL A 82 -5.73 12.13 17.35
C VAL A 82 -5.89 13.41 16.53
N ASN A 83 -5.81 13.34 15.21
CA ASN A 83 -6.04 14.49 14.35
C ASN A 83 -7.51 14.95 14.39
N GLY A 84 -8.47 14.02 14.40
CA GLY A 84 -9.90 14.33 14.44
C GLY A 84 -10.39 15.05 15.69
N VAL A 85 -9.72 14.86 16.83
CA VAL A 85 -10.05 15.57 18.09
C VAL A 85 -9.26 16.88 18.27
N SER A 86 -8.33 17.18 17.38
CA SER A 86 -7.57 18.44 17.40
C SER A 86 -8.40 19.59 16.88
N ALA A 87 -8.41 20.71 17.58
CA ALA A 87 -9.14 21.92 17.19
C ALA A 87 -8.70 22.48 15.81
N SER A 88 -7.47 22.21 15.40
CA SER A 88 -6.92 22.59 14.09
C SER A 88 -7.12 21.50 13.01
N GLY A 89 -7.74 20.35 13.34
CA GLY A 89 -7.83 19.21 12.44
C GLY A 89 -6.51 18.48 12.20
N THR A 90 -5.40 18.99 12.72
CA THR A 90 -4.06 18.38 12.64
C THR A 90 -3.34 18.55 13.96
N SER A 91 -2.62 17.52 14.39
CA SER A 91 -1.76 17.58 15.58
C SER A 91 -0.35 17.07 15.22
N VAL A 92 0.66 17.60 15.90
CA VAL A 92 2.04 17.14 15.71
C VAL A 92 2.15 15.65 16.00
N VAL A 93 1.50 15.17 17.06
CA VAL A 93 1.50 13.75 17.43
C VAL A 93 0.80 12.91 16.37
N GLY A 94 -0.38 13.31 15.91
CA GLY A 94 -1.11 12.59 14.84
C GLY A 94 -0.32 12.56 13.53
N THR A 95 0.38 13.64 13.19
CA THR A 95 1.23 13.70 12.01
C THR A 95 2.45 12.79 12.13
N LEU A 96 3.12 12.75 13.29
CA LEU A 96 4.23 11.82 13.52
C LEU A 96 3.78 10.36 13.44
N LEU A 97 2.61 10.03 14.00
CA LEU A 97 2.02 8.70 13.87
C LEU A 97 1.68 8.36 12.42
N ALA A 98 1.22 9.32 11.61
CA ALA A 98 0.99 9.12 10.18
C ALA A 98 2.30 8.82 9.42
N VAL A 99 3.40 9.47 9.77
CA VAL A 99 4.74 9.17 9.22
C VAL A 99 5.17 7.75 9.62
N VAL A 100 4.97 7.34 10.87
CA VAL A 100 5.27 5.96 11.33
C VAL A 100 4.42 4.95 10.56
N SER A 101 3.12 5.20 10.38
CA SER A 101 2.25 4.34 9.58
C SER A 101 2.73 4.21 8.13
N SER A 102 3.18 5.31 7.52
CA SER A 102 3.73 5.32 6.17
C SER A 102 5.03 4.50 6.09
N ALA A 103 5.89 4.57 7.10
CA ALA A 103 7.10 3.76 7.16
C ALA A 103 6.79 2.26 7.28
N LEU A 104 5.79 1.88 8.10
CA LEU A 104 5.32 0.49 8.19
C LEU A 104 4.73 0.00 6.85
N SER A 105 3.95 0.84 6.17
CA SER A 105 3.40 0.53 4.84
C SER A 105 4.50 0.37 3.78
N LEU A 106 5.58 1.17 3.89
CA LEU A 106 6.76 1.01 3.04
C LEU A 106 7.45 -0.34 3.30
N ALA A 107 7.55 -0.77 4.56
CA ALA A 107 8.09 -2.08 4.90
C ALA A 107 7.23 -3.21 4.31
N VAL A 108 5.89 -3.10 4.32
CA VAL A 108 5.00 -4.05 3.64
C VAL A 108 5.34 -4.15 2.16
N SER A 109 5.43 -2.99 1.49
CA SER A 109 5.76 -2.93 0.06
C SER A 109 7.15 -3.52 -0.23
N TYR A 110 8.12 -3.29 0.65
CA TYR A 110 9.46 -3.87 0.56
C TYR A 110 9.39 -5.39 0.55
N TYR A 111 8.77 -5.99 1.58
CA TYR A 111 8.70 -7.45 1.67
C TYR A 111 7.96 -8.06 0.48
N VAL A 112 6.84 -7.49 0.04
CA VAL A 112 6.08 -8.02 -1.10
C VAL A 112 6.86 -7.86 -2.40
N CYS A 113 7.39 -6.66 -2.68
CA CYS A 113 8.06 -6.35 -3.94
C CYS A 113 9.51 -6.86 -4.03
N THR A 114 10.05 -7.47 -2.99
CA THR A 114 11.37 -8.13 -3.03
C THR A 114 11.25 -9.64 -2.99
N SER A 115 10.42 -10.19 -2.08
CA SER A 115 10.32 -11.64 -1.88
C SER A 115 9.52 -12.32 -2.99
N VAL A 116 8.43 -11.71 -3.47
CA VAL A 116 7.63 -12.28 -4.57
C VAL A 116 8.43 -12.31 -5.88
N PRO A 117 9.14 -11.24 -6.31
CA PRO A 117 10.05 -11.31 -7.46
C PRO A 117 11.18 -12.32 -7.29
N ALA A 118 11.74 -12.47 -6.09
CA ALA A 118 12.75 -13.50 -5.83
C ALA A 118 12.19 -14.90 -6.09
N ALA A 119 10.98 -15.19 -5.59
CA ALA A 119 10.29 -16.45 -5.85
C ALA A 119 9.97 -16.64 -7.36
N LEU A 120 9.55 -15.59 -8.08
CA LEU A 120 9.28 -15.64 -9.50
C LEU A 120 10.51 -16.00 -10.34
N ARG A 121 11.69 -15.51 -9.95
CA ARG A 121 12.96 -15.85 -10.61
C ARG A 121 13.32 -17.32 -10.48
N THR A 122 12.92 -18.00 -9.41
CA THR A 122 13.25 -19.44 -9.21
C THR A 122 12.65 -20.36 -10.28
N PHE A 123 11.61 -19.91 -10.98
CA PHE A 123 10.98 -20.65 -12.09
C PHE A 123 10.96 -19.90 -13.42
N GLY A 124 11.84 -18.89 -13.57
CA GLY A 124 12.10 -18.23 -14.84
C GLY A 124 11.08 -17.16 -15.26
N ALA A 125 10.21 -16.69 -14.35
CA ALA A 125 9.23 -15.66 -14.64
C ALA A 125 9.85 -14.23 -14.52
N GLU A 126 10.93 -13.98 -15.27
CA GLU A 126 11.74 -12.76 -15.20
C GLU A 126 10.94 -11.47 -15.49
N GLU A 127 9.99 -11.53 -16.44
CA GLU A 127 9.17 -10.36 -16.77
C GLU A 127 8.29 -9.91 -15.60
N ALA A 128 7.71 -10.86 -14.87
CA ALA A 128 6.90 -10.57 -13.71
C ALA A 128 7.77 -10.08 -12.55
N ALA A 129 8.96 -10.66 -12.36
CA ALA A 129 9.92 -10.23 -11.36
C ALA A 129 10.41 -8.79 -11.61
N ALA A 130 10.77 -8.46 -12.86
CA ALA A 130 11.19 -7.10 -13.24
C ALA A 130 10.07 -6.06 -13.01
N ALA A 131 8.80 -6.44 -13.18
CA ALA A 131 7.69 -5.56 -12.85
C ALA A 131 7.62 -5.24 -11.34
N GLY A 132 7.92 -6.22 -10.48
CA GLY A 132 8.03 -6.02 -9.02
C GLY A 132 9.17 -5.07 -8.64
N ASP A 133 10.35 -5.23 -9.24
CA ASP A 133 11.48 -4.34 -9.01
C ASP A 133 11.18 -2.88 -9.41
N LYS A 134 10.47 -2.70 -10.53
CA LYS A 134 10.02 -1.35 -10.96
C LYS A 134 9.00 -0.78 -9.98
N ALA A 135 8.00 -1.57 -9.59
CA ALA A 135 7.00 -1.14 -8.63
C ALA A 135 7.65 -0.72 -7.31
N TRP A 136 8.60 -1.51 -6.80
CA TRP A 136 9.35 -1.18 -5.59
C TRP A 136 10.03 0.18 -5.67
N LYS A 137 10.79 0.43 -6.74
CA LYS A 137 11.52 1.70 -6.90
C LYS A 137 10.58 2.91 -6.88
N ILE A 138 9.45 2.82 -7.57
CA ILE A 138 8.48 3.91 -7.61
C ILE A 138 7.83 4.12 -6.25
N VAL A 139 7.35 3.04 -5.62
CA VAL A 139 6.72 3.09 -4.29
C VAL A 139 7.69 3.66 -3.25
N LEU A 140 8.95 3.24 -3.26
CA LEU A 140 9.98 3.75 -2.36
C LEU A 140 10.10 5.27 -2.45
N TRP A 141 10.37 5.80 -3.65
CA TRP A 141 10.59 7.23 -3.84
C TRP A 141 9.33 8.06 -3.57
N THR A 142 8.17 7.59 -3.98
CA THR A 142 6.91 8.29 -3.74
C THR A 142 6.55 8.33 -2.26
N THR A 143 6.77 7.24 -1.53
CA THR A 143 6.51 7.19 -0.09
C THR A 143 7.48 8.11 0.69
N ILE A 144 8.77 8.09 0.36
CA ILE A 144 9.75 8.99 0.97
C ILE A 144 9.37 10.45 0.71
N ALA A 145 9.03 10.80 -0.53
CA ALA A 145 8.60 12.15 -0.88
C ALA A 145 7.33 12.57 -0.10
N SER A 146 6.37 11.66 0.03
CA SER A 146 5.15 11.90 0.81
C SER A 146 5.43 12.10 2.31
N MET A 147 6.35 11.31 2.89
CA MET A 147 6.76 11.49 4.30
C MET A 147 7.43 12.84 4.52
N ILE A 148 8.33 13.25 3.62
CA ILE A 148 8.98 14.57 3.68
C ILE A 148 7.94 15.68 3.55
N ALA A 149 7.01 15.58 2.60
CA ALA A 149 5.93 16.53 2.43
C ALA A 149 5.10 16.69 3.71
N THR A 150 4.74 15.56 4.33
CA THR A 150 3.97 15.52 5.58
C THR A 150 4.70 16.24 6.72
N ILE A 151 6.02 16.06 6.85
CA ILE A 151 6.83 16.75 7.85
C ILE A 151 6.95 18.25 7.54
N LEU A 152 7.14 18.62 6.27
CA LEU A 152 7.21 20.04 5.87
C LEU A 152 5.90 20.78 6.14
N CYS A 153 4.76 20.13 6.02
CA CYS A 153 3.46 20.71 6.35
C CYS A 153 3.31 21.09 7.84
N LEU A 154 4.10 20.52 8.75
CA LEU A 154 4.11 20.90 10.17
C LEU A 154 4.78 22.25 10.42
N ILE A 155 5.63 22.70 9.53
CA ILE A 155 6.40 23.94 9.69
C ILE A 155 5.64 25.06 8.96
N PRO A 156 5.09 26.07 9.65
CA PRO A 156 4.23 27.07 9.02
C PRO A 156 4.86 27.79 7.81
N ILE A 157 6.16 28.07 7.89
CA ILE A 157 6.89 28.75 6.79
C ILE A 157 7.08 27.83 5.57
N LEU A 158 7.22 26.51 5.81
CA LEU A 158 7.46 25.52 4.76
C LEU A 158 6.18 24.83 4.29
N ASN A 159 5.03 25.15 4.87
CA ASN A 159 3.75 24.49 4.58
C ASN A 159 3.39 24.57 3.09
N ILE A 160 3.61 25.71 2.44
CA ILE A 160 3.33 25.89 1.00
C ILE A 160 4.17 24.89 0.17
N ILE A 161 5.46 24.75 0.49
CA ILE A 161 6.36 23.79 -0.16
C ILE A 161 5.90 22.36 0.12
N GLY A 162 5.52 22.08 1.36
CA GLY A 162 4.98 20.79 1.79
C GLY A 162 3.73 20.40 0.99
N VAL A 163 2.78 21.30 0.82
CA VAL A 163 1.55 21.07 0.04
C VAL A 163 1.87 20.81 -1.44
N LEU A 164 2.75 21.61 -2.06
CA LEU A 164 3.16 21.39 -3.44
C LEU A 164 3.85 20.03 -3.62
N LEU A 165 4.75 19.67 -2.70
CA LEU A 165 5.40 18.37 -2.73
C LEU A 165 4.40 17.23 -2.50
N ALA A 166 3.41 17.41 -1.62
CA ALA A 166 2.35 16.42 -1.39
C ALA A 166 1.49 16.18 -2.64
N LEU A 167 1.17 17.23 -3.40
CA LEU A 167 0.46 17.10 -4.69
C LEU A 167 1.27 16.28 -5.69
N VAL A 168 2.56 16.60 -5.85
CA VAL A 168 3.45 15.85 -6.76
C VAL A 168 3.59 14.40 -6.31
N ALA A 169 3.82 14.18 -5.01
CA ALA A 169 3.93 12.84 -4.44
C ALA A 169 2.61 12.06 -4.57
N GLY A 170 1.45 12.71 -4.47
CA GLY A 170 0.14 12.11 -4.68
C GLY A 170 -0.05 11.60 -6.11
N VAL A 171 0.27 12.42 -7.11
CA VAL A 171 0.21 12.00 -8.52
C VAL A 171 1.20 10.86 -8.79
N ALA A 172 2.43 10.97 -8.30
CA ALA A 172 3.42 9.91 -8.43
C ALA A 172 3.01 8.62 -7.69
N GLY A 173 2.29 8.74 -6.56
CA GLY A 173 1.72 7.62 -5.82
C GLY A 173 0.65 6.87 -6.61
N LEU A 174 -0.21 7.58 -7.36
CA LEU A 174 -1.16 6.94 -8.28
C LEU A 174 -0.43 6.13 -9.36
N VAL A 175 0.63 6.68 -9.94
CA VAL A 175 1.48 5.95 -10.89
C VAL A 175 2.10 4.72 -10.21
N GLY A 176 2.61 4.86 -9.00
CA GLY A 176 3.16 3.76 -8.20
C GLY A 176 2.13 2.64 -7.96
N THR A 177 0.89 3.01 -7.64
CA THR A 177 -0.21 2.05 -7.45
C THR A 177 -0.53 1.29 -8.74
N ILE A 178 -0.53 1.97 -9.90
CA ILE A 178 -0.72 1.32 -11.21
C ILE A 178 0.40 0.31 -11.48
N PHE A 179 1.67 0.67 -11.27
CA PHE A 179 2.79 -0.26 -11.43
C PHE A 179 2.71 -1.44 -10.46
N TYR A 180 2.30 -1.21 -9.22
CA TYR A 180 2.07 -2.27 -8.26
C TYR A 180 0.96 -3.22 -8.71
N MET A 181 -0.15 -2.72 -9.27
CA MET A 181 -1.21 -3.55 -9.82
C MET A 181 -0.75 -4.35 -11.05
N ILE A 182 0.04 -3.74 -11.95
CA ILE A 182 0.64 -4.44 -13.09
C ILE A 182 1.53 -5.59 -12.59
N PHE A 183 2.33 -5.34 -11.56
CA PHE A 183 3.15 -6.37 -10.91
C PHE A 183 2.28 -7.51 -10.35
N LEU A 184 1.27 -7.20 -9.54
CA LEU A 184 0.38 -8.23 -8.98
C LEU A 184 -0.31 -9.05 -10.08
N ASN A 185 -0.77 -8.40 -11.17
CA ASN A 185 -1.40 -9.07 -12.30
C ASN A 185 -0.44 -10.03 -13.02
N LYS A 186 0.79 -9.61 -13.27
CA LYS A 186 1.81 -10.48 -13.88
C LYS A 186 2.22 -11.61 -12.95
N ALA A 187 2.38 -11.30 -11.65
CA ALA A 187 2.80 -12.26 -10.66
C ALA A 187 1.79 -13.39 -10.46
N TYR A 188 0.49 -13.09 -10.23
CA TYR A 188 -0.48 -14.18 -10.03
C TYR A 188 -0.64 -15.07 -11.26
N LYS A 189 -0.57 -14.48 -12.47
CA LYS A 189 -0.61 -15.25 -13.73
C LYS A 189 0.62 -16.15 -13.88
N ALA A 190 1.80 -15.67 -13.49
CA ALA A 190 3.02 -16.48 -13.52
C ALA A 190 2.96 -17.67 -12.55
N PHE A 191 2.22 -17.55 -11.43
CA PHE A 191 1.95 -18.68 -10.54
C PHE A 191 0.86 -19.64 -11.03
N GLY A 192 0.26 -19.39 -12.22
CA GLY A 192 -0.67 -20.30 -12.89
C GLY A 192 -2.12 -20.24 -12.39
N VAL A 193 -2.59 -19.05 -11.97
CA VAL A 193 -3.98 -18.81 -11.51
C VAL A 193 -4.72 -17.86 -12.45
#